data_13d1ec91fa7ce95f5d1480126c88a394
#
_entry.id   13d1ec91fa7ce95f5d1480126c88a394
#
_cell.length_a   1.000
_cell.length_b   1.000
_cell.length_c   1.000
_cell.angle_alpha   90.00
_cell.angle_beta   90.00
_cell.angle_gamma   90.00
#
_symmetry.space_group_name_H-M   'P 1'
#
loop_
_entity.id
_entity.type
_entity.pdbx_description
1 polymer ?
#
loop_
_entity_poly.entity_id
_entity_poly.type
_entity_poly.pdbx_seq_one_letter_code
_entity_poly.pdbx_strand_id
1 'polypeptide(L)'
;KQYCGVFSLERDGCTYYFVDNEFYFNGPKPYDFIHLDCEKFIFFSKAVLSLLPTLGFRPDVIHCNDWQTAAIPVFLDTFRDNPFFEGIKTVMTIHNLKFQGRWDLDGIKDAMGIGDYYFTSDKLEYYNDANLLKGGIAYADRITTVSESYAGEIQTPEYGEGLYGLLSARSETLS
;
A
#
# COMPACT_ATOMS: atom_id res chain seq x y z
N LYS A 1 12.27 -5.53 16.42
CA LYS A 1 11.59 -6.68 15.78
C LYS A 1 10.21 -6.80 16.38
N GLN A 2 9.19 -6.86 15.53
CA GLN A 2 7.80 -7.09 15.93
C GLN A 2 7.44 -8.55 15.67
N TYR A 3 6.58 -9.11 16.53
CA TYR A 3 5.99 -10.43 16.31
C TYR A 3 5.10 -10.40 15.07
N CYS A 4 5.10 -11.46 14.29
CA CYS A 4 4.22 -11.64 13.14
C CYS A 4 3.84 -13.13 13.05
N GLY A 5 2.70 -13.47 13.63
CA GLY A 5 2.09 -14.78 13.47
C GLY A 5 1.31 -14.85 12.17
N VAL A 6 1.14 -16.06 11.64
CA VAL A 6 0.33 -16.30 10.43
C VAL A 6 -0.50 -17.53 10.60
N PHE A 7 -1.80 -17.38 10.39
CA PHE A 7 -2.75 -18.50 10.27
C PHE A 7 -3.18 -18.63 8.82
N SER A 8 -3.51 -19.83 8.40
CA SER A 8 -4.05 -20.09 7.07
C SER A 8 -5.35 -20.86 7.13
N LEU A 9 -6.24 -20.61 6.18
CA LEU A 9 -7.51 -21.30 5.98
C LEU A 9 -7.72 -21.55 4.49
N GLU A 10 -7.98 -22.80 4.12
CA GLU A 10 -8.41 -23.14 2.78
C GLU A 10 -9.94 -23.12 2.70
N ARG A 11 -10.48 -22.33 1.76
CA ARG A 11 -11.93 -22.28 1.52
C ARG A 11 -12.22 -21.94 0.07
N ASP A 12 -13.11 -22.69 -0.55
CA ASP A 12 -13.62 -22.45 -1.91
C ASP A 12 -12.48 -22.34 -2.97
N GLY A 13 -11.39 -23.10 -2.79
CA GLY A 13 -10.22 -23.08 -3.68
C GLY A 13 -9.30 -21.89 -3.48
N CYS A 14 -9.51 -21.08 -2.45
CA CYS A 14 -8.65 -19.96 -2.07
C CYS A 14 -7.97 -20.23 -0.74
N THR A 15 -6.70 -19.86 -0.63
CA THR A 15 -5.96 -19.82 0.63
C THR A 15 -6.05 -18.42 1.24
N TYR A 16 -6.59 -18.35 2.44
CA TYR A 16 -6.65 -17.13 3.24
C TYR A 16 -5.50 -17.15 4.23
N TYR A 17 -4.71 -16.09 4.26
CA TYR A 17 -3.66 -15.88 5.26
C TYR A 17 -4.04 -14.74 6.19
N PHE A 18 -3.96 -14.99 7.49
CA PHE A 18 -4.27 -13.99 8.53
C PHE A 18 -2.98 -13.62 9.24
N VAL A 19 -2.63 -12.34 9.19
CA VAL A 19 -1.49 -11.80 9.95
C VAL A 19 -1.94 -11.55 11.38
N ASP A 20 -1.26 -12.17 12.33
CA ASP A 20 -1.53 -12.06 13.76
C ASP A 20 -0.47 -11.20 14.45
N ASN A 21 -0.94 -10.13 15.09
CA ASN A 21 -0.15 -9.30 15.98
C ASN A 21 -1.09 -8.57 16.94
N GLU A 22 -1.10 -8.97 18.22
CA GLU A 22 -2.00 -8.38 19.22
C GLU A 22 -1.77 -6.88 19.43
N PHE A 23 -0.54 -6.39 19.30
CA PHE A 23 -0.25 -4.97 19.47
C PHE A 23 -0.96 -4.10 18.42
N TYR A 24 -1.01 -4.56 17.16
CA TYR A 24 -1.63 -3.80 16.08
C TYR A 24 -3.10 -4.13 15.84
N PHE A 25 -3.54 -5.37 16.10
CA PHE A 25 -4.85 -5.85 15.63
C PHE A 25 -5.84 -6.25 16.73
N ASN A 26 -5.49 -6.08 18.01
CA ASN A 26 -6.36 -6.44 19.13
C ASN A 26 -7.38 -5.33 19.53
N GLY A 27 -7.55 -4.30 18.70
CA GLY A 27 -8.51 -3.23 18.98
C GLY A 27 -9.96 -3.64 18.68
N PRO A 28 -10.95 -3.02 19.38
CA PRO A 28 -12.38 -3.28 19.15
C PRO A 28 -12.87 -2.71 17.80
N LYS A 29 -12.07 -1.91 17.13
CA LYS A 29 -12.36 -1.29 15.84
C LYS A 29 -11.19 -1.47 14.88
N PRO A 30 -11.45 -1.51 13.56
CA PRO A 30 -10.39 -1.62 12.56
C PRO A 30 -9.52 -0.35 12.46
N TYR A 31 -10.06 0.80 12.85
CA TYR A 31 -9.37 2.11 12.81
C TYR A 31 -9.42 2.80 14.15
N ASP A 32 -8.29 3.46 14.48
CA ASP A 32 -8.09 4.27 15.67
C ASP A 32 -7.64 5.70 15.29
N PHE A 33 -6.51 6.14 15.83
CA PHE A 33 -5.87 7.38 15.43
C PHE A 33 -4.98 7.17 14.22
N ILE A 34 -4.95 8.13 13.31
CA ILE A 34 -4.26 8.02 12.01
C ILE A 34 -2.79 7.58 12.13
N HIS A 35 -2.05 8.02 13.15
CA HIS A 35 -0.66 7.62 13.36
C HIS A 35 -0.52 6.13 13.69
N LEU A 36 -1.41 5.59 14.54
CA LEU A 36 -1.44 4.16 14.88
C LEU A 36 -1.89 3.33 13.67
N ASP A 37 -2.86 3.82 12.92
CA ASP A 37 -3.35 3.16 11.72
C ASP A 37 -2.29 3.14 10.62
N CYS A 38 -1.54 4.23 10.41
CA CYS A 38 -0.44 4.26 9.46
C CYS A 38 0.65 3.23 9.84
N GLU A 39 1.08 3.21 11.10
CA GLU A 39 2.08 2.24 11.58
C GLU A 39 1.57 0.79 11.42
N LYS A 40 0.32 0.51 11.82
CA LYS A 40 -0.34 -0.79 11.70
C LYS A 40 -0.35 -1.30 10.26
N PHE A 41 -0.76 -0.47 9.30
CA PHE A 41 -0.87 -0.90 7.91
C PHE A 41 0.48 -0.89 7.16
N ILE A 42 1.45 -0.10 7.59
CA ILE A 42 2.86 -0.24 7.18
C ILE A 42 3.41 -1.58 7.65
N PHE A 43 3.18 -1.95 8.93
CA PHE A 43 3.55 -3.27 9.44
C PHE A 43 2.89 -4.40 8.63
N PHE A 44 1.57 -4.32 8.40
CA PHE A 44 0.83 -5.29 7.60
C PHE A 44 1.43 -5.45 6.19
N SER A 45 1.66 -4.35 5.49
CA SER A 45 2.24 -4.35 4.15
C SER A 45 3.62 -5.01 4.09
N LYS A 46 4.46 -4.73 5.08
CA LYS A 46 5.80 -5.33 5.19
C LYS A 46 5.73 -6.81 5.55
N ALA A 47 4.79 -7.19 6.43
CA ALA A 47 4.52 -8.57 6.81
C ALA A 47 4.13 -9.41 5.59
N VAL A 48 3.19 -8.93 4.78
CA VAL A 48 2.74 -9.62 3.55
C VAL A 48 3.92 -10.00 2.67
N LEU A 49 4.80 -9.05 2.32
CA LEU A 49 5.97 -9.35 1.48
C LEU A 49 6.97 -10.27 2.16
N SER A 50 7.22 -10.08 3.47
CA SER A 50 8.16 -10.91 4.23
C SER A 50 7.72 -12.36 4.35
N LEU A 51 6.41 -12.61 4.31
CA LEU A 51 5.82 -13.95 4.42
C LEU A 51 5.92 -14.75 3.12
N LEU A 52 5.88 -14.13 1.95
CA LEU A 52 5.88 -14.82 0.66
C LEU A 52 7.01 -15.85 0.51
N PRO A 53 8.29 -15.52 0.78
CA PRO A 53 9.37 -16.50 0.73
C PRO A 53 9.22 -17.61 1.78
N THR A 54 8.74 -17.28 2.98
CA THR A 54 8.55 -18.25 4.08
C THR A 54 7.46 -19.27 3.75
N LEU A 55 6.40 -18.82 3.08
CA LEU A 55 5.30 -19.67 2.63
C LEU A 55 5.65 -20.46 1.36
N GLY A 56 6.77 -20.17 0.71
CA GLY A 56 7.12 -20.72 -0.60
C GLY A 56 6.13 -20.31 -1.70
N PHE A 57 5.36 -19.24 -1.47
CA PHE A 57 4.35 -18.75 -2.41
C PHE A 57 4.87 -17.51 -3.14
N ARG A 58 5.17 -17.65 -4.41
CA ARG A 58 5.60 -16.56 -5.28
C ARG A 58 4.47 -16.19 -6.23
N PRO A 59 3.74 -15.10 -5.98
CA PRO A 59 2.65 -14.65 -6.86
C PRO A 59 3.21 -14.02 -8.13
N ASP A 60 2.44 -14.05 -9.22
CA ASP A 60 2.69 -13.25 -10.42
C ASP A 60 2.24 -11.81 -10.21
N VAL A 61 1.15 -11.62 -9.48
CA VAL A 61 0.53 -10.31 -9.20
C VAL A 61 0.16 -10.18 -7.73
N ILE A 62 0.47 -9.02 -7.14
CA ILE A 62 -0.03 -8.61 -5.82
C ILE A 62 -1.08 -7.53 -6.05
N HIS A 63 -2.33 -7.82 -5.66
CA HIS A 63 -3.43 -6.89 -5.76
C HIS A 63 -3.63 -6.14 -4.43
N CYS A 64 -3.33 -4.86 -4.43
CA CYS A 64 -3.44 -3.96 -3.29
C CYS A 64 -4.77 -3.20 -3.34
N ASN A 65 -5.37 -2.98 -2.18
CA ASN A 65 -6.66 -2.29 -2.06
C ASN A 65 -6.54 -1.13 -1.06
N ASP A 66 -6.75 0.08 -1.54
CA ASP A 66 -6.71 1.33 -0.79
C ASP A 66 -5.39 1.60 -0.04
N TRP A 67 -5.37 2.66 0.74
CA TRP A 67 -4.18 3.13 1.45
C TRP A 67 -3.61 2.13 2.46
N GLN A 68 -4.43 1.21 2.97
CA GLN A 68 -4.03 0.20 3.95
C GLN A 68 -3.01 -0.80 3.40
N THR A 69 -2.97 -0.96 2.09
CA THR A 69 -2.02 -1.86 1.41
C THR A 69 -1.08 -1.11 0.46
N ALA A 70 -1.19 0.21 0.42
CA ALA A 70 -0.46 1.04 -0.53
C ALA A 70 1.07 1.10 -0.29
N ALA A 71 1.54 0.71 0.89
CA ALA A 71 2.97 0.58 1.15
C ALA A 71 3.59 -0.67 0.46
N ILE A 72 2.77 -1.66 0.03
CA ILE A 72 3.29 -2.88 -0.63
C ILE A 72 4.06 -2.57 -1.93
N PRO A 73 3.55 -1.79 -2.90
CA PRO A 73 4.31 -1.46 -4.11
C PRO A 73 5.62 -0.73 -3.81
N VAL A 74 5.62 0.15 -2.78
CA VAL A 74 6.83 0.87 -2.36
C VAL A 74 7.86 -0.10 -1.77
N PHE A 75 7.45 -0.99 -0.86
CA PHE A 75 8.34 -1.99 -0.29
C PHE A 75 8.84 -2.99 -1.33
N LEU A 76 8.00 -3.40 -2.28
CA LEU A 76 8.42 -4.30 -3.36
C LEU A 76 9.56 -3.68 -4.17
N ASP A 77 9.54 -2.37 -4.39
CA ASP A 77 10.64 -1.65 -5.04
C ASP A 77 11.95 -1.74 -4.24
N THR A 78 11.89 -1.76 -2.91
CA THR A 78 13.09 -1.94 -2.06
C THR A 78 13.67 -3.35 -2.13
N PHE A 79 12.90 -4.33 -2.59
CA PHE A 79 13.31 -5.73 -2.71
C PHE A 79 13.70 -6.14 -4.14
N ARG A 80 13.86 -5.19 -5.08
CA ARG A 80 14.17 -5.48 -6.50
C ARG A 80 15.42 -6.34 -6.71
N ASP A 81 16.42 -6.21 -5.85
CA ASP A 81 17.66 -6.99 -5.95
C ASP A 81 17.52 -8.42 -5.39
N ASN A 82 16.38 -8.77 -4.81
CA ASN A 82 16.12 -10.11 -4.34
C ASN A 82 15.43 -10.95 -5.44
N PRO A 83 16.08 -12.03 -5.94
CA PRO A 83 15.55 -12.84 -7.04
C PRO A 83 14.15 -13.41 -6.79
N PHE A 84 13.75 -13.59 -5.53
CA PHE A 84 12.40 -14.07 -5.20
C PHE A 84 11.32 -13.12 -5.71
N PHE A 85 11.56 -11.80 -5.64
CA PHE A 85 10.58 -10.77 -6.00
C PHE A 85 10.69 -10.31 -7.46
N GLU A 86 11.67 -10.80 -8.21
CA GLU A 86 11.85 -10.42 -9.61
C GLU A 86 10.61 -10.74 -10.46
N GLY A 87 10.12 -9.75 -11.21
CA GLY A 87 9.00 -9.90 -12.13
C GLY A 87 7.60 -9.90 -11.49
N ILE A 88 7.48 -9.89 -10.16
CA ILE A 88 6.18 -9.74 -9.49
C ILE A 88 5.60 -8.36 -9.83
N LYS A 89 4.33 -8.34 -10.25
CA LYS A 89 3.58 -7.13 -10.63
C LYS A 89 2.62 -6.70 -9.53
N THR A 90 2.28 -5.42 -9.51
CA THR A 90 1.34 -4.84 -8.55
C THR A 90 0.17 -4.16 -9.25
N VAL A 91 -1.02 -4.39 -8.71
CA VAL A 91 -2.25 -3.65 -9.05
C VAL A 91 -2.71 -2.92 -7.80
N MET A 92 -2.94 -1.61 -7.92
CA MET A 92 -3.45 -0.77 -6.84
C MET A 92 -4.87 -0.35 -7.14
N THR A 93 -5.86 -0.86 -6.39
CA THR A 93 -7.27 -0.45 -6.53
C THR A 93 -7.60 0.66 -5.54
N ILE A 94 -8.18 1.73 -6.06
CA ILE A 94 -8.69 2.87 -5.30
C ILE A 94 -10.21 2.76 -5.20
N HIS A 95 -10.73 2.44 -4.01
CA HIS A 95 -12.16 2.41 -3.76
C HIS A 95 -12.68 3.78 -3.33
N ASN A 96 -11.90 4.52 -2.54
CA ASN A 96 -12.24 5.88 -2.11
C ASN A 96 -10.97 6.73 -1.92
N LEU A 97 -10.73 7.63 -2.87
CA LEU A 97 -9.52 8.47 -2.91
C LEU A 97 -9.42 9.47 -1.73
N LYS A 98 -10.52 9.72 -1.02
CA LYS A 98 -10.55 10.60 0.14
C LYS A 98 -9.67 10.09 1.29
N PHE A 99 -9.54 8.77 1.43
CA PHE A 99 -8.75 8.16 2.49
C PHE A 99 -7.37 7.76 1.95
N GLN A 100 -6.32 8.42 2.45
CA GLN A 100 -4.99 8.36 1.84
C GLN A 100 -3.88 7.83 2.76
N GLY A 101 -4.17 7.62 4.06
CA GLY A 101 -3.12 7.25 5.01
C GLY A 101 -2.04 8.32 5.09
N ARG A 102 -2.45 9.58 5.31
CA ARG A 102 -1.56 10.74 5.39
C ARG A 102 -1.22 11.03 6.84
N TRP A 103 0.07 11.11 7.15
CA TRP A 103 0.57 11.47 8.46
C TRP A 103 1.97 12.08 8.37
N ASP A 104 2.46 12.58 9.51
CA ASP A 104 3.77 13.19 9.69
C ASP A 104 4.88 12.42 8.96
N LEU A 105 5.71 13.18 8.22
CA LEU A 105 6.75 12.63 7.35
C LEU A 105 7.77 11.79 8.13
N ASP A 106 8.24 12.30 9.26
CA ASP A 106 9.27 11.63 10.06
C ASP A 106 8.72 10.36 10.73
N GLY A 107 7.46 10.40 11.18
CA GLY A 107 6.78 9.24 11.73
C GLY A 107 6.59 8.11 10.71
N ILE A 108 6.20 8.42 9.48
CA ILE A 108 6.09 7.41 8.41
C ILE A 108 7.47 6.91 7.98
N LYS A 109 8.48 7.77 7.88
CA LYS A 109 9.87 7.36 7.61
C LYS A 109 10.38 6.35 8.63
N ASP A 110 10.17 6.62 9.91
CA ASP A 110 10.58 5.73 11.00
C ASP A 110 9.84 4.38 10.92
N ALA A 111 8.53 4.42 10.74
CA ALA A 111 7.70 3.21 10.63
C ALA A 111 8.07 2.36 9.40
N MET A 112 8.33 2.97 8.25
CA MET A 112 8.71 2.26 7.03
C MET A 112 10.15 1.74 7.08
N GLY A 113 11.08 2.50 7.66
CA GLY A 113 12.48 2.13 7.76
C GLY A 113 13.18 1.98 6.41
N ILE A 114 12.81 2.81 5.42
CA ILE A 114 13.38 2.87 4.06
C ILE A 114 14.09 4.20 3.83
N GLY A 115 14.95 4.26 2.80
CA GLY A 115 15.77 5.44 2.53
C GLY A 115 14.99 6.69 2.11
N ASP A 116 15.61 7.87 2.28
CA ASP A 116 15.03 9.18 1.92
C ASP A 116 14.63 9.30 0.44
N TYR A 117 15.22 8.48 -0.42
CA TYR A 117 14.87 8.40 -1.84
C TYR A 117 13.38 8.20 -2.08
N TYR A 118 12.67 7.52 -1.19
CA TYR A 118 11.23 7.25 -1.31
C TYR A 118 10.34 8.40 -0.83
N PHE A 119 10.92 9.42 -0.20
CA PHE A 119 10.19 10.54 0.44
C PHE A 119 10.39 11.87 -0.30
N THR A 120 10.34 11.83 -1.61
CA THR A 120 10.37 13.01 -2.47
C THR A 120 8.97 13.39 -2.96
N SER A 121 8.80 14.62 -3.47
CA SER A 121 7.51 15.18 -3.88
C SER A 121 6.80 14.43 -5.02
N ASP A 122 7.52 13.65 -5.78
CA ASP A 122 6.99 12.73 -6.82
C ASP A 122 6.61 11.33 -6.29
N LYS A 123 6.88 11.04 -4.99
CA LYS A 123 6.68 9.73 -4.36
C LYS A 123 5.79 9.83 -3.11
N LEU A 124 6.35 9.56 -1.93
CA LEU A 124 5.59 9.52 -0.68
C LEU A 124 5.37 10.90 -0.05
N GLU A 125 6.30 11.87 -0.22
CA GLU A 125 6.15 13.21 0.38
C GLU A 125 4.91 13.92 -0.17
N TYR A 126 4.18 14.60 0.72
CA TYR A 126 2.97 15.33 0.39
C TYR A 126 2.78 16.54 1.32
N TYR A 127 3.23 17.73 0.89
CA TYR A 127 3.14 18.99 1.65
C TYR A 127 3.67 18.88 3.09
N ASN A 128 4.91 18.42 3.24
CA ASN A 128 5.62 18.12 4.49
C ASN A 128 5.07 16.95 5.32
N ASP A 129 4.04 16.26 4.85
CA ASP A 129 3.62 14.95 5.36
C ASP A 129 4.11 13.83 4.44
N ALA A 130 3.85 12.59 4.79
CA ALA A 130 3.88 11.46 3.88
C ALA A 130 2.47 10.95 3.62
N ASN A 131 2.25 10.41 2.42
CA ASN A 131 0.96 9.93 1.96
C ASN A 131 1.13 8.51 1.38
N LEU A 132 0.61 7.52 2.10
CA LEU A 132 0.78 6.11 1.74
C LEU A 132 0.11 5.77 0.41
N LEU A 133 -1.13 6.25 0.18
CA LEU A 133 -1.84 6.00 -1.09
C LEU A 133 -1.10 6.62 -2.27
N LYS A 134 -0.56 7.83 -2.11
CA LYS A 134 0.28 8.47 -3.12
C LYS A 134 1.49 7.60 -3.48
N GLY A 135 2.18 7.05 -2.48
CA GLY A 135 3.28 6.11 -2.70
C GLY A 135 2.84 4.87 -3.47
N GLY A 136 1.72 4.27 -3.07
CA GLY A 136 1.13 3.12 -3.77
C GLY A 136 0.81 3.42 -5.24
N ILE A 137 0.18 4.57 -5.52
CA ILE A 137 -0.11 5.04 -6.88
C ILE A 137 1.19 5.26 -7.67
N ALA A 138 2.21 5.86 -7.07
CA ALA A 138 3.46 6.16 -7.75
C ALA A 138 4.22 4.89 -8.19
N TYR A 139 4.17 3.83 -7.38
CA TYR A 139 4.98 2.62 -7.55
C TYR A 139 4.23 1.41 -8.15
N ALA A 140 2.90 1.37 -8.13
CA ALA A 140 2.15 0.26 -8.71
C ALA A 140 2.33 0.14 -10.22
N ASP A 141 2.38 -1.08 -10.77
CA ASP A 141 2.42 -1.32 -12.22
C ASP A 141 1.11 -0.91 -12.91
N ARG A 142 -0.03 -1.13 -12.25
CA ARG A 142 -1.37 -0.75 -12.71
C ARG A 142 -2.19 -0.16 -11.57
N ILE A 143 -3.06 0.78 -11.93
CA ILE A 143 -4.00 1.41 -11.02
C ILE A 143 -5.40 1.11 -11.54
N THR A 144 -6.29 0.71 -10.66
CA THR A 144 -7.71 0.50 -10.99
C THR A 144 -8.59 1.24 -10.01
N THR A 145 -9.83 1.47 -10.41
CA THR A 145 -10.87 2.02 -9.53
C THR A 145 -12.22 1.37 -9.81
N VAL A 146 -13.26 1.81 -9.11
CA VAL A 146 -14.56 1.13 -9.05
C VAL A 146 -15.47 1.38 -10.25
N SER A 147 -15.15 2.35 -11.13
CA SER A 147 -15.89 2.61 -12.37
C SER A 147 -15.09 3.50 -13.33
N GLU A 148 -15.40 3.40 -14.62
CA GLU A 148 -14.82 4.28 -15.66
C GLU A 148 -15.09 5.76 -15.39
N SER A 149 -16.31 6.10 -14.91
CA SER A 149 -16.66 7.47 -14.54
C SER A 149 -15.74 7.99 -13.43
N TYR A 150 -15.57 7.19 -12.39
CA TYR A 150 -14.72 7.57 -11.26
C TYR A 150 -13.23 7.67 -11.67
N ALA A 151 -12.76 6.80 -12.57
CA ALA A 151 -11.40 6.91 -13.13
C ALA A 151 -11.20 8.27 -13.84
N GLY A 152 -12.22 8.76 -14.56
CA GLY A 152 -12.18 10.11 -15.15
C GLY A 152 -12.24 11.23 -14.11
N GLU A 153 -13.13 11.12 -13.14
CA GLU A 153 -13.35 12.13 -12.09
C GLU A 153 -12.11 12.38 -11.24
N ILE A 154 -11.45 11.32 -10.74
CA ILE A 154 -10.28 11.44 -9.85
C ILE A 154 -9.04 12.05 -10.53
N GLN A 155 -9.04 12.20 -11.85
CA GLN A 155 -8.01 12.91 -12.61
C GLN A 155 -8.28 14.42 -12.70
N THR A 156 -9.36 14.93 -12.10
CA THR A 156 -9.71 16.35 -12.09
C THR A 156 -9.40 17.01 -10.74
N PRO A 157 -9.13 18.35 -10.71
CA PRO A 157 -8.90 19.05 -9.45
C PRO A 157 -10.06 18.97 -8.46
N GLU A 158 -11.29 18.81 -8.95
CA GLU A 158 -12.52 18.80 -8.14
C GLU A 158 -12.66 17.50 -7.34
N TYR A 159 -12.34 16.34 -7.93
CA TYR A 159 -12.54 15.02 -7.31
C TYR A 159 -11.24 14.27 -7.00
N GLY A 160 -10.09 14.81 -7.40
CA GLY A 160 -8.80 14.14 -7.26
C GLY A 160 -8.15 14.24 -5.88
N GLU A 161 -8.84 14.85 -4.89
CA GLU A 161 -8.42 14.92 -3.48
C GLU A 161 -6.92 15.29 -3.31
N GLY A 162 -6.44 16.22 -4.19
CA GLY A 162 -5.05 16.66 -4.25
C GLY A 162 -4.08 15.71 -4.96
N LEU A 163 -4.52 14.55 -5.43
CA LEU A 163 -3.69 13.59 -6.18
C LEU A 163 -3.98 13.58 -7.70
N TYR A 164 -4.86 14.46 -8.18
CA TYR A 164 -5.27 14.51 -9.59
C TYR A 164 -4.09 14.61 -10.56
N GLY A 165 -3.06 15.39 -10.22
CA GLY A 165 -1.88 15.55 -11.08
C GLY A 165 -1.09 14.26 -11.25
N LEU A 166 -0.92 13.48 -10.16
CA LEU A 166 -0.28 12.17 -10.20
C LEU A 166 -1.15 11.17 -10.99
N LEU A 167 -2.46 11.15 -10.75
CA LEU A 167 -3.39 10.24 -11.43
C LEU A 167 -3.46 10.53 -12.93
N SER A 168 -3.49 11.82 -13.34
CA SER A 168 -3.42 12.21 -14.75
C SER A 168 -2.10 11.83 -15.40
N ALA A 169 -0.98 11.97 -14.69
CA ALA A 169 0.34 11.54 -15.19
C ALA A 169 0.42 10.01 -15.33
N ARG A 170 -0.42 9.26 -14.64
CA ARG A 170 -0.53 7.80 -14.66
C ARG A 170 -1.74 7.29 -15.45
N SER A 171 -2.40 8.15 -16.24
CA SER A 171 -3.64 7.82 -16.97
C SER A 171 -3.55 6.57 -17.86
N GLU A 172 -2.40 6.31 -18.49
CA GLU A 172 -2.18 5.10 -19.31
C GLU A 172 -2.18 3.80 -18.50
N THR A 173 -2.01 3.87 -17.20
CA THR A 173 -1.97 2.73 -16.29
C THR A 173 -3.19 2.68 -15.37
N LEU A 174 -4.09 3.66 -15.46
CA LEU A 174 -5.33 3.77 -14.70
C LEU A 174 -6.52 3.27 -15.54
N SER A 175 -7.34 2.40 -14.94
CA SER A 175 -8.56 1.86 -15.52
C SER A 175 -9.71 1.70 -14.51
#